data_e2464aa929a29a61c19bc02be04d6ea8
#
_entry.id   e2464aa929a29a61c19bc02be04d6ea8
#
_cell.length_a   1.000
_cell.length_b   1.000
_cell.length_c   1.000
_cell.angle_alpha   90.00
_cell.angle_beta   90.00
_cell.angle_gamma   90.00
#
_symmetry.space_group_name_H-M   'P 1'
#
loop_
_entity.id
_entity.type
_entity.pdbx_description
1 polymer ?
#
loop_
_entity_poly.entity_id
_entity_poly.type
_entity_poly.pdbx_seq_one_letter_code
_entity_poly.pdbx_strand_id
1 'polypeptide(L)'
;MCWSYNRQYGTRFLAVMPTNLYGTGDNFDLQNSHVIPALIRKMHEAKAAGAGHVTIWGTGKPMREFLYADDMAEACVFLSKLPDVALRSFVADSEVAP
;
A
#
# COMPACT_ATOMS: atom_id res chain seq x y z
N MET A 1 10.51 15.77 1.88
CA MET A 1 10.37 16.49 0.58
C MET A 1 9.05 17.26 0.50
N CYS A 2 7.91 16.62 0.71
CA CYS A 2 6.60 17.31 0.68
C CYS A 2 6.53 18.50 1.62
N TRP A 3 7.00 18.34 2.85
CA TRP A 3 7.05 19.41 3.84
C TRP A 3 7.88 20.60 3.35
N SER A 4 9.06 20.34 2.78
CA SER A 4 9.94 21.39 2.27
C SER A 4 9.30 22.17 1.13
N TYR A 5 8.64 21.49 0.20
CA TYR A 5 7.93 22.14 -0.91
C TYR A 5 6.74 22.95 -0.40
N ASN A 6 5.97 22.42 0.54
CA ASN A 6 4.84 23.15 1.11
C ASN A 6 5.29 24.44 1.78
N ARG A 7 6.38 24.39 2.53
CA ARG A 7 6.92 25.55 3.23
C ARG A 7 7.49 26.58 2.28
N GLN A 8 8.24 26.13 1.25
CA GLN A 8 8.95 27.04 0.36
C GLN A 8 8.06 27.64 -0.72
N TYR A 9 7.14 26.87 -1.27
CA TYR A 9 6.31 27.28 -2.41
C TYR A 9 4.82 27.38 -2.13
N GLY A 10 4.39 27.11 -0.91
CA GLY A 10 2.97 27.13 -0.56
C GLY A 10 2.15 26.03 -1.24
N THR A 11 2.77 24.92 -1.62
CA THR A 11 2.08 23.80 -2.25
C THR A 11 1.25 23.02 -1.23
N ARG A 12 0.41 22.11 -1.74
CA ARG A 12 -0.47 21.26 -0.93
C ARG A 12 -0.05 19.79 -1.03
N PHE A 13 1.23 19.52 -0.99
CA PHE A 13 1.74 18.16 -1.06
C PHE A 13 1.55 17.44 0.26
N LEU A 14 1.14 16.20 0.18
CA LEU A 14 0.93 15.32 1.34
C LEU A 14 1.56 13.97 1.03
N ALA A 15 2.40 13.49 1.94
CA ALA A 15 3.00 12.17 1.83
C ALA A 15 2.12 11.14 2.54
N VAL A 16 1.91 9.99 1.92
CA VAL A 16 1.18 8.87 2.51
C VAL A 16 2.07 7.63 2.53
N MET A 17 1.91 6.81 3.55
CA MET A 17 2.67 5.56 3.69
C MET A 17 1.68 4.40 3.74
N PRO A 18 1.33 3.81 2.59
CA PRO A 18 0.40 2.69 2.57
C PRO A 18 1.03 1.43 3.14
N THR A 19 0.20 0.53 3.61
CA THR A 19 0.59 -0.83 3.94
C THR A 19 0.81 -1.65 2.66
N ASN A 20 0.98 -2.96 2.75
CA ASN A 20 1.11 -3.80 1.57
C ASN A 20 -0.17 -3.78 0.75
N LEU A 21 -0.07 -3.34 -0.51
CA LEU A 21 -1.22 -3.23 -1.39
C LEU A 21 -1.43 -4.52 -2.17
N TYR A 22 -2.69 -4.81 -2.51
CA TYR A 22 -3.05 -5.91 -3.39
C TYR A 22 -4.23 -5.51 -4.26
N GLY A 23 -4.44 -6.20 -5.36
CA GLY A 23 -5.58 -5.93 -6.24
C GLY A 23 -5.37 -6.40 -7.66
N THR A 24 -6.33 -6.06 -8.51
CA THR A 24 -6.31 -6.40 -9.92
C THR A 24 -5.10 -5.80 -10.62
N GLY A 25 -4.47 -6.56 -11.50
CA GLY A 25 -3.31 -6.10 -12.25
C GLY A 25 -2.00 -6.13 -11.50
N ASP A 26 -1.97 -6.82 -10.35
CA ASP A 26 -0.77 -6.93 -9.52
C ASP A 26 0.33 -7.75 -10.20
N ASN A 27 1.52 -7.72 -9.62
CA ASN A 27 2.65 -8.55 -10.04
C ASN A 27 2.52 -9.94 -9.41
N PHE A 28 2.37 -10.96 -10.24
CA PHE A 28 2.22 -12.35 -9.79
C PHE A 28 3.49 -13.18 -9.97
N ASP A 29 4.65 -12.55 -10.11
CA ASP A 29 5.92 -13.25 -10.17
C ASP A 29 6.16 -14.00 -8.87
N LEU A 30 6.51 -15.31 -8.97
CA LEU A 30 6.65 -16.16 -7.78
C LEU A 30 7.82 -15.77 -6.88
N GLN A 31 8.81 -15.06 -7.39
CA GLN A 31 10.01 -14.68 -6.63
C GLN A 31 10.03 -13.20 -6.23
N ASN A 32 9.42 -12.33 -7.04
CA ASN A 32 9.55 -10.89 -6.89
C ASN A 32 8.24 -10.19 -6.52
N SER A 33 7.14 -10.92 -6.33
CA SER A 33 5.86 -10.35 -5.94
C SER A 33 5.68 -10.32 -4.42
N HIS A 34 4.75 -9.48 -3.98
CA HIS A 34 4.34 -9.46 -2.57
C HIS A 34 3.58 -10.73 -2.20
N VAL A 35 3.35 -10.92 -0.89
CA VAL A 35 2.85 -12.19 -0.36
C VAL A 35 1.46 -12.59 -0.89
N ILE A 36 0.50 -11.66 -0.98
CA ILE A 36 -0.86 -12.00 -1.43
C ILE A 36 -0.87 -12.47 -2.89
N PRO A 37 -0.31 -11.72 -3.87
CA PRO A 37 -0.29 -12.21 -5.25
C PRO A 37 0.52 -13.49 -5.41
N ALA A 38 1.63 -13.64 -4.67
CA ALA A 38 2.42 -14.87 -4.73
C ALA A 38 1.63 -16.07 -4.24
N LEU A 39 0.89 -15.94 -3.13
CA LEU A 39 0.05 -17.01 -2.60
C LEU A 39 -1.10 -17.35 -3.53
N ILE A 40 -1.75 -16.34 -4.10
CA ILE A 40 -2.83 -16.55 -5.07
C ILE A 40 -2.33 -17.39 -6.25
N ARG A 41 -1.19 -17.02 -6.81
CA ARG A 41 -0.60 -17.75 -7.94
C ARG A 41 -0.22 -19.17 -7.56
N LYS A 42 0.42 -19.37 -6.40
CA LYS A 42 0.79 -20.70 -5.92
C LYS A 42 -0.41 -21.61 -5.75
N MET A 43 -1.46 -21.10 -5.13
CA MET A 43 -2.68 -21.86 -4.91
C MET A 43 -3.40 -22.18 -6.22
N HIS A 44 -3.46 -21.22 -7.14
CA HIS A 44 -4.06 -21.42 -8.45
C HIS A 44 -3.31 -22.47 -9.26
N GLU A 45 -2.00 -22.40 -9.31
CA GLU A 45 -1.18 -23.40 -10.03
C GLU A 45 -1.27 -24.78 -9.41
N ALA A 46 -1.30 -24.87 -8.08
CA ALA A 46 -1.47 -26.15 -7.39
C ALA A 46 -2.82 -26.77 -7.70
N LYS A 47 -3.88 -25.99 -7.73
CA LYS A 47 -5.22 -26.47 -8.10
C LYS A 47 -5.27 -26.95 -9.55
N ALA A 48 -4.68 -26.20 -10.47
CA ALA A 48 -4.64 -26.55 -11.88
C ALA A 48 -3.85 -27.83 -12.13
N ALA A 49 -2.78 -28.07 -11.36
CA ALA A 49 -1.92 -29.25 -11.45
C ALA A 49 -2.48 -30.45 -10.63
N GLY A 50 -3.54 -30.28 -9.88
CA GLY A 50 -4.10 -31.33 -9.01
C GLY A 50 -3.24 -31.65 -7.81
N ALA A 51 -2.38 -30.73 -7.38
CA ALA A 51 -1.51 -30.93 -6.21
C ALA A 51 -2.33 -30.96 -4.91
N GLY A 52 -1.92 -31.82 -3.98
CA GLY A 52 -2.60 -31.96 -2.70
C GLY A 52 -2.19 -30.93 -1.65
N HIS A 53 -1.14 -30.14 -1.91
CA HIS A 53 -0.62 -29.15 -0.98
C HIS A 53 0.10 -28.02 -1.71
N VAL A 54 0.35 -26.93 -0.99
CA VAL A 54 1.13 -25.77 -1.48
C VAL A 54 2.24 -25.49 -0.47
N THR A 55 3.46 -25.27 -0.97
CA THR A 55 4.58 -24.91 -0.12
C THR A 55 4.51 -23.42 0.20
N ILE A 56 4.52 -23.08 1.49
CA ILE A 56 4.53 -21.70 1.99
C ILE A 56 5.87 -21.48 2.69
N TRP A 57 6.54 -20.37 2.32
CA TRP A 57 7.83 -20.03 2.92
C TRP A 57 7.63 -19.42 4.31
N GLY A 58 8.51 -19.80 5.25
CA GLY A 58 8.51 -19.28 6.59
C GLY A 58 7.59 -20.03 7.53
N THR A 59 7.38 -19.47 8.72
CA THR A 59 6.63 -20.10 9.79
C THR A 59 5.13 -19.79 9.81
N GLY A 60 4.73 -18.77 9.05
CA GLY A 60 3.37 -18.25 9.10
C GLY A 60 3.07 -17.36 10.30
N LYS A 61 4.04 -17.12 11.17
CA LYS A 61 3.86 -16.31 12.38
C LYS A 61 3.91 -14.80 12.13
N PRO A 62 4.72 -14.25 11.19
CA PRO A 62 4.78 -12.82 10.97
C PRO A 62 3.41 -12.25 10.59
N MET A 63 3.09 -11.12 11.20
CA MET A 63 1.86 -10.39 10.92
C MET A 63 2.16 -9.23 9.96
N ARG A 64 1.24 -8.97 9.03
CA ARG A 64 1.36 -7.88 8.08
C ARG A 64 -0.01 -7.23 7.88
N GLU A 65 0.00 -5.95 7.59
CA GLU A 65 -1.20 -5.21 7.23
C GLU A 65 -1.33 -5.17 5.72
N PHE A 66 -2.56 -5.32 5.22
CA PHE A 66 -2.85 -5.31 3.79
C PHE A 66 -3.95 -4.31 3.49
N LEU A 67 -3.85 -3.66 2.34
CA LEU A 67 -4.84 -2.69 1.88
C LEU A 67 -5.15 -2.96 0.41
N TYR A 68 -6.43 -3.01 0.08
CA TYR A 68 -6.87 -3.16 -1.31
C TYR A 68 -6.48 -1.91 -2.11
N ALA A 69 -5.90 -2.11 -3.28
CA ALA A 69 -5.36 -1.01 -4.10
C ALA A 69 -6.42 0.03 -4.47
N ASP A 70 -7.64 -0.39 -4.78
CA ASP A 70 -8.74 0.52 -5.10
C ASP A 70 -9.12 1.38 -3.90
N ASP A 71 -9.10 0.83 -2.69
CA ASP A 71 -9.35 1.59 -1.46
C ASP A 71 -8.25 2.63 -1.23
N MET A 72 -7.00 2.29 -1.51
CA MET A 72 -5.90 3.24 -1.44
C MET A 72 -6.09 4.39 -2.44
N ALA A 73 -6.52 4.07 -3.65
CA ALA A 73 -6.80 5.08 -4.67
C ALA A 73 -7.92 6.01 -4.24
N GLU A 74 -9.00 5.48 -3.68
CA GLU A 74 -10.11 6.29 -3.14
C GLU A 74 -9.65 7.18 -2.00
N ALA A 75 -8.81 6.66 -1.11
CA ALA A 75 -8.25 7.44 -0.01
C ALA A 75 -7.40 8.59 -0.53
N CYS A 76 -6.57 8.38 -1.55
CA CYS A 76 -5.77 9.42 -2.17
C CYS A 76 -6.65 10.52 -2.77
N VAL A 77 -7.71 10.15 -3.48
CA VAL A 77 -8.67 11.12 -4.04
C VAL A 77 -9.36 11.91 -2.93
N PHE A 78 -9.79 11.23 -1.88
CA PHE A 78 -10.41 11.88 -0.72
C PHE A 78 -9.47 12.91 -0.10
N LEU A 79 -8.21 12.54 0.14
CA LEU A 79 -7.21 13.44 0.72
C LEU A 79 -6.93 14.65 -0.17
N SER A 80 -6.92 14.45 -1.49
CA SER A 80 -6.70 15.55 -2.44
C SER A 80 -7.82 16.59 -2.44
N LYS A 81 -9.02 16.20 -1.99
CA LYS A 81 -10.21 17.08 -1.93
C LYS A 81 -10.44 17.72 -0.56
N LEU A 82 -9.56 17.46 0.41
CA LEU A 82 -9.71 18.05 1.74
C LEU A 82 -9.63 19.57 1.69
N PRO A 83 -10.45 20.28 2.51
CA PRO A 83 -10.31 21.72 2.68
C PRO A 83 -8.92 22.08 3.21
N ASP A 84 -8.46 23.31 2.91
CA ASP A 84 -7.14 23.76 3.36
C ASP A 84 -6.97 23.71 4.87
N VAL A 85 -8.01 23.98 5.62
CA VAL A 85 -7.98 23.93 7.09
C VAL A 85 -7.67 22.51 7.57
N ALA A 86 -8.34 21.50 7.01
CA ALA A 86 -8.12 20.11 7.38
C ALA A 86 -6.73 19.64 6.94
N LEU A 87 -6.29 20.04 5.74
CA LEU A 87 -4.97 19.67 5.22
C LEU A 87 -3.84 20.28 6.06
N ARG A 88 -4.03 21.52 6.52
CA ARG A 88 -3.04 22.20 7.36
C ARG A 88 -2.81 21.50 8.69
N SER A 89 -3.81 20.85 9.27
CA SER A 89 -3.60 20.10 10.52
C SER A 89 -2.65 18.93 10.34
N PHE A 90 -2.71 18.24 9.19
CA PHE A 90 -1.75 17.16 8.86
C PHE A 90 -0.35 17.71 8.58
N VAL A 91 -0.25 18.83 7.88
CA VAL A 91 1.02 19.46 7.55
C VAL A 91 1.69 20.02 8.80
N ALA A 92 0.94 20.60 9.74
CA ALA A 92 1.47 21.12 10.98
C ALA A 92 2.14 20.02 11.81
N ASP A 93 1.53 18.82 11.87
CA ASP A 93 2.13 17.67 12.53
C ASP A 93 3.43 17.24 11.85
N SER A 94 3.49 17.33 10.51
CA SER A 94 4.69 17.02 9.73
C SER A 94 5.83 18.03 9.99
N GLU A 95 5.51 19.28 10.29
CA GLU A 95 6.50 20.31 10.57
C GLU A 95 7.25 20.08 11.89
N VAL A 96 6.63 19.40 12.83
CA VAL A 96 7.22 19.09 14.14
C VAL A 96 8.18 17.90 14.03
N ALA A 97 8.00 17.04 13.05
CA ALA A 97 8.82 15.86 12.82
C ALA A 97 9.74 16.09 11.61
N PRO A 98 10.98 16.53 11.83
CA PRO A 98 11.93 16.77 10.75
C PRO A 98 12.34 15.51 10.00
#